data_ae4966a6b185b2a7b4e028aef36d0123
#
_entry.id   ae4966a6b185b2a7b4e028aef36d0123
#
_cell.length_a   1.000
_cell.length_b   1.000
_cell.length_c   1.000
_cell.angle_alpha   90.00
_cell.angle_beta   90.00
_cell.angle_gamma   90.00
#
_symmetry.space_group_name_H-M   'P 1'
#
loop_
_entity.id
_entity.type
_entity.pdbx_description
1 polymer ?
#
loop_
_entity_poly.entity_id
_entity_poly.type
_entity_poly.pdbx_seq_one_letter_code
_entity_poly.pdbx_strand_id
1 'polypeptide(L)'
;YAMTGWRCGWAIGPGAFISACNVIQSHVTSNVSSIAQHAGIAALTGSQESVARMREIYRGRRDQLMAWIRDELGIRCVRPGGAFYLFLDVTELLSPGGLRTSASLAEALLREAHVAVTPGEAFDAPGYLRLSYATSLERLREGVTRIRMFVQKLKNNDG
;
A
#
# COMPACT_ATOMS: atom_id res chain seq x y z
N TYR A 1 14.73 3.68 -0.11
CA TYR A 1 15.31 4.90 -0.72
C TYR A 1 14.26 5.83 -1.35
N ALA A 2 12.97 5.47 -1.35
CA ALA A 2 11.90 6.20 -2.04
C ALA A 2 12.24 6.49 -3.53
N MET A 3 12.89 5.54 -4.20
CA MET A 3 13.42 5.68 -5.56
C MET A 3 12.63 4.87 -6.60
N THR A 4 11.37 4.56 -6.37
CA THR A 4 10.56 3.75 -7.30
C THR A 4 10.44 4.37 -8.69
N GLY A 5 10.42 5.70 -8.80
CA GLY A 5 10.39 6.43 -10.07
C GLY A 5 11.67 6.32 -10.90
N TRP A 6 12.80 5.96 -10.31
CA TRP A 6 14.07 5.77 -11.01
C TRP A 6 14.13 4.48 -11.83
N ARG A 7 13.16 3.59 -11.64
CA ARG A 7 13.02 2.33 -12.39
C ARG A 7 14.29 1.48 -12.40
N CYS A 8 15.01 1.43 -11.28
CA CYS A 8 16.23 0.65 -11.09
C CYS A 8 15.97 -0.45 -10.05
N GLY A 9 16.30 -1.66 -10.39
CA GLY A 9 16.27 -2.82 -9.52
C GLY A 9 17.38 -3.80 -9.90
N TRP A 10 17.59 -4.81 -9.08
CA TRP A 10 18.59 -5.86 -9.35
C TRP A 10 18.08 -7.21 -8.86
N ALA A 11 18.61 -8.25 -9.47
CA ALA A 11 18.42 -9.62 -9.05
C ALA A 11 19.77 -10.28 -8.80
N ILE A 12 19.85 -11.10 -7.75
CA ILE A 12 21.03 -11.90 -7.41
C ILE A 12 20.58 -13.36 -7.38
N GLY A 13 21.31 -14.24 -8.05
CA GLY A 13 20.94 -15.64 -8.13
C GLY A 13 22.01 -16.51 -8.82
N PRO A 14 21.72 -17.80 -9.04
CA PRO A 14 22.60 -18.69 -9.79
C PRO A 14 22.91 -18.15 -11.19
N GLY A 15 24.17 -18.33 -11.66
CA GLY A 15 24.64 -17.75 -12.92
C GLY A 15 23.76 -18.10 -14.12
N ALA A 16 23.33 -19.35 -14.26
CA ALA A 16 22.45 -19.79 -15.34
C ALA A 16 21.12 -19.05 -15.36
N PHE A 17 20.51 -18.83 -14.17
CA PHE A 17 19.27 -18.06 -14.03
C PHE A 17 19.47 -16.58 -14.43
N ILE A 18 20.53 -15.95 -13.93
CA ILE A 18 20.83 -14.54 -14.25
C ILE A 18 21.14 -14.38 -15.75
N SER A 19 21.85 -15.32 -16.35
CA SER A 19 22.10 -15.31 -17.81
C SER A 19 20.80 -15.36 -18.60
N ALA A 20 19.87 -16.24 -18.25
CA ALA A 20 18.55 -16.29 -18.89
C ALA A 20 17.76 -15.01 -18.71
N CYS A 21 17.77 -14.41 -17.51
CA CYS A 21 17.14 -13.10 -17.25
C CYS A 21 17.75 -11.99 -18.14
N ASN A 22 19.07 -11.97 -18.31
CA ASN A 22 19.75 -10.98 -19.15
C ASN A 22 19.34 -11.08 -20.62
N VAL A 23 19.18 -12.31 -21.14
CA VAL A 23 18.68 -12.53 -22.52
C VAL A 23 17.29 -11.93 -22.68
N ILE A 24 16.35 -12.26 -21.78
CA ILE A 24 14.98 -11.72 -21.81
C ILE A 24 15.01 -10.21 -21.68
N GLN A 25 15.76 -9.69 -20.69
CA GLN A 25 15.86 -8.25 -20.44
C GLN A 25 16.35 -7.48 -21.68
N SER A 26 17.37 -8.00 -22.39
CA SER A 26 17.92 -7.35 -23.57
C SER A 26 16.91 -7.21 -24.72
N HIS A 27 15.96 -8.14 -24.82
CA HIS A 27 14.91 -8.13 -25.86
C HIS A 27 13.66 -7.34 -25.46
N VAL A 28 13.35 -7.22 -24.15
CA VAL A 28 12.10 -6.60 -23.68
C VAL A 28 12.28 -5.10 -23.38
N THR A 29 13.29 -4.74 -22.58
CA THR A 29 13.45 -3.36 -22.07
C THR A 29 14.87 -2.80 -22.22
N SER A 30 15.82 -3.62 -22.70
CA SER A 30 17.24 -3.27 -22.73
C SER A 30 17.81 -2.94 -21.33
N ASN A 31 18.78 -2.05 -21.27
CA ASN A 31 19.49 -1.71 -20.03
C ASN A 31 18.76 -0.63 -19.22
N VAL A 32 18.98 -0.65 -17.91
CA VAL A 32 18.63 0.47 -17.05
C VAL A 32 19.45 1.70 -17.45
N SER A 33 18.82 2.87 -17.43
CA SER A 33 19.49 4.15 -17.69
C SER A 33 20.76 4.30 -16.85
N SER A 34 21.86 4.75 -17.45
CA SER A 34 23.13 5.00 -16.74
C SER A 34 22.97 6.00 -15.60
N ILE A 35 22.13 7.02 -15.78
CA ILE A 35 21.81 8.00 -14.73
C ILE A 35 21.17 7.29 -13.52
N ALA A 36 20.20 6.38 -13.75
CA ALA A 36 19.55 5.62 -12.70
C ALA A 36 20.54 4.66 -11.99
N GLN A 37 21.48 4.07 -12.74
CA GLN A 37 22.53 3.22 -12.16
C GLN A 37 23.44 4.03 -11.23
N HIS A 38 23.92 5.20 -11.64
CA HIS A 38 24.73 6.09 -10.79
C HIS A 38 23.96 6.56 -9.56
N ALA A 39 22.67 6.91 -9.71
CA ALA A 39 21.82 7.24 -8.57
C ALA A 39 21.66 6.06 -7.59
N GLY A 40 21.51 4.84 -8.12
CA GLY A 40 21.45 3.61 -7.31
C GLY A 40 22.75 3.35 -6.54
N ILE A 41 23.90 3.51 -7.19
CA ILE A 41 25.22 3.41 -6.54
C ILE A 41 25.33 4.43 -5.40
N ALA A 42 25.02 5.70 -5.67
CA ALA A 42 25.07 6.76 -4.67
C ALA A 42 24.15 6.48 -3.47
N ALA A 43 22.94 5.93 -3.73
CA ALA A 43 22.01 5.54 -2.67
C ALA A 43 22.56 4.41 -1.79
N LEU A 44 23.21 3.40 -2.39
CA LEU A 44 23.72 2.23 -1.67
C LEU A 44 25.03 2.52 -0.91
N THR A 45 25.89 3.38 -1.46
CA THR A 45 27.22 3.67 -0.89
C THR A 45 27.26 4.94 -0.02
N GLY A 46 26.23 5.79 -0.13
CA GLY A 46 26.11 7.03 0.66
C GLY A 46 25.57 6.82 2.06
N SER A 47 25.34 7.91 2.79
CA SER A 47 24.76 7.88 4.13
C SER A 47 23.38 7.22 4.14
N GLN A 48 23.15 6.33 5.09
CA GLN A 48 21.88 5.64 5.31
C GLN A 48 20.96 6.37 6.31
N GLU A 49 21.34 7.53 6.79
CA GLU A 49 20.56 8.29 7.78
C GLU A 49 19.17 8.69 7.29
N SER A 50 19.05 9.05 6.01
CA SER A 50 17.76 9.38 5.40
C SER A 50 16.81 8.18 5.39
N VAL A 51 17.33 6.99 5.13
CA VAL A 51 16.56 5.73 5.15
C VAL A 51 16.12 5.41 6.59
N ALA A 52 17.02 5.54 7.55
CA ALA A 52 16.71 5.33 8.96
C ALA A 52 15.61 6.30 9.45
N ARG A 53 15.72 7.59 9.11
CA ARG A 53 14.72 8.61 9.45
C ARG A 53 13.38 8.34 8.79
N MET A 54 13.34 8.00 7.51
CA MET A 54 12.09 7.63 6.82
C MET A 54 11.43 6.43 7.49
N ARG A 55 12.20 5.40 7.83
CA ARG A 55 11.69 4.20 8.51
C ARG A 55 10.99 4.56 9.83
N GLU A 56 11.57 5.43 10.66
CA GLU A 56 10.94 5.85 11.91
C GLU A 56 9.65 6.65 11.66
N ILE A 57 9.64 7.54 10.68
CA ILE A 57 8.44 8.29 10.30
C ILE A 57 7.32 7.31 9.86
N TYR A 58 7.64 6.34 9.00
CA TYR A 58 6.66 5.35 8.55
C TYR A 58 6.19 4.44 9.68
N ARG A 59 7.07 4.08 10.61
CA ARG A 59 6.70 3.33 11.83
C ARG A 59 5.66 4.09 12.64
N GLY A 60 5.90 5.37 12.90
CA GLY A 60 4.95 6.21 13.63
C GLY A 60 3.60 6.33 12.93
N ARG A 61 3.60 6.54 11.60
CA ARG A 61 2.36 6.59 10.80
C ARG A 61 1.60 5.27 10.85
N ARG A 62 2.29 4.15 10.68
CA ARG A 62 1.70 2.81 10.78
C ARG A 62 1.01 2.61 12.12
N ASP A 63 1.73 2.83 13.20
CA ASP A 63 1.25 2.54 14.55
C ASP A 63 0.06 3.44 14.91
N GLN A 64 0.11 4.71 14.54
CA GLN A 64 -1.00 5.65 14.74
C GLN A 64 -2.23 5.29 13.89
N LEU A 65 -2.02 4.96 12.61
CA LEU A 65 -3.11 4.57 11.72
C LEU A 65 -3.77 3.27 12.17
N MET A 66 -2.99 2.28 12.61
CA MET A 66 -3.52 1.03 13.14
C MET A 66 -4.37 1.26 14.40
N ALA A 67 -3.95 2.17 15.28
CA ALA A 67 -4.75 2.54 16.44
C ALA A 67 -6.09 3.13 16.01
N TRP A 68 -6.12 4.08 15.09
CA TRP A 68 -7.37 4.66 14.60
C TRP A 68 -8.28 3.63 13.90
N ILE A 69 -7.72 2.74 13.06
CA ILE A 69 -8.48 1.68 12.40
C ILE A 69 -9.14 0.76 13.43
N ARG A 70 -8.39 0.32 14.44
CA ARG A 70 -8.92 -0.54 15.51
C ARG A 70 -9.97 0.17 16.37
N ASP A 71 -9.63 1.36 16.88
CA ASP A 71 -10.40 2.01 17.94
C ASP A 71 -11.62 2.76 17.40
N GLU A 72 -11.58 3.26 16.16
CA GLU A 72 -12.65 4.06 15.59
C GLU A 72 -13.49 3.34 14.53
N LEU A 73 -12.90 2.34 13.83
CA LEU A 73 -13.61 1.60 12.78
C LEU A 73 -13.95 0.17 13.22
N GLY A 74 -13.24 -0.38 14.20
CA GLY A 74 -13.38 -1.77 14.62
C GLY A 74 -12.90 -2.78 13.56
N ILE A 75 -12.15 -2.34 12.56
CA ILE A 75 -11.71 -3.18 11.45
C ILE A 75 -10.43 -3.93 11.84
N ARG A 76 -10.41 -5.23 11.57
CA ARG A 76 -9.24 -6.07 11.81
C ARG A 76 -8.14 -5.81 10.79
N CYS A 77 -6.91 -5.74 11.29
CA CYS A 77 -5.74 -5.57 10.44
C CYS A 77 -4.53 -6.25 11.09
N VAL A 78 -3.82 -7.06 10.31
CA VAL A 78 -2.54 -7.63 10.73
C VAL A 78 -1.48 -6.54 10.71
N ARG A 79 -0.66 -6.47 11.78
CA ARG A 79 0.43 -5.49 11.84
C ARG A 79 1.51 -5.81 10.81
N PRO A 80 1.75 -4.94 9.81
CA PRO A 80 2.76 -5.21 8.81
C PRO A 80 4.18 -5.05 9.38
N GLY A 81 5.06 -6.00 9.03
CA GLY A 81 6.49 -5.94 9.39
C GLY A 81 7.30 -5.02 8.47
N GLY A 82 6.75 -4.62 7.32
CA GLY A 82 7.44 -3.80 6.30
C GLY A 82 6.46 -3.12 5.35
N ALA A 83 7.01 -2.51 4.30
CA ALA A 83 6.28 -1.71 3.32
C ALA A 83 5.57 -0.49 3.97
N PHE A 84 4.60 0.09 3.28
CA PHE A 84 3.82 1.25 3.72
C PHE A 84 2.32 1.05 3.44
N TYR A 85 1.84 -0.20 3.61
CA TYR A 85 0.45 -0.57 3.41
C TYR A 85 -0.12 -1.24 4.65
N LEU A 86 -1.38 -0.96 4.96
CA LEU A 86 -2.24 -1.80 5.78
C LEU A 86 -3.15 -2.64 4.89
N PHE A 87 -3.44 -3.85 5.32
CA PHE A 87 -4.35 -4.76 4.65
C PHE A 87 -5.50 -5.06 5.60
N LEU A 88 -6.66 -4.44 5.33
CA LEU A 88 -7.80 -4.37 6.22
C LEU A 88 -8.79 -5.49 5.89
N ASP A 89 -9.19 -6.28 6.87
CA ASP A 89 -10.27 -7.25 6.74
C ASP A 89 -11.62 -6.53 6.81
N VAL A 90 -12.29 -6.40 5.68
CA VAL A 90 -13.57 -5.69 5.55
C VAL A 90 -14.75 -6.64 5.31
N THR A 91 -14.57 -7.93 5.55
CA THR A 91 -15.62 -8.93 5.33
C THR A 91 -16.91 -8.61 6.07
N GLU A 92 -16.82 -8.04 7.29
CA GLU A 92 -17.97 -7.65 8.10
C GLU A 92 -18.73 -6.42 7.57
N LEU A 93 -18.14 -5.68 6.62
CA LEU A 93 -18.79 -4.54 5.96
C LEU A 93 -19.48 -4.92 4.66
N LEU A 94 -19.33 -6.18 4.21
CA LEU A 94 -19.91 -6.67 2.98
C LEU A 94 -21.25 -7.36 3.29
N SER A 95 -22.31 -7.01 2.57
CA SER A 95 -23.64 -7.57 2.77
C SER A 95 -24.27 -8.03 1.44
N PRO A 96 -25.10 -9.10 1.45
CA PRO A 96 -25.79 -9.57 0.24
C PRO A 96 -26.76 -8.54 -0.37
N GLY A 97 -27.33 -7.65 0.44
CA GLY A 97 -28.26 -6.60 0.02
C GLY A 97 -27.61 -5.29 -0.41
N GLY A 98 -26.32 -5.11 -0.09
CA GLY A 98 -25.57 -3.88 -0.34
C GLY A 98 -24.27 -4.11 -1.11
N LEU A 99 -23.15 -3.70 -0.52
CA LEU A 99 -21.82 -3.87 -1.10
C LEU A 99 -21.35 -5.33 -0.91
N ARG A 100 -21.25 -6.09 -2.00
CA ARG A 100 -20.99 -7.55 -1.95
C ARG A 100 -19.51 -7.92 -2.01
N THR A 101 -18.66 -7.03 -2.52
CA THR A 101 -17.24 -7.30 -2.76
C THR A 101 -16.39 -6.14 -2.25
N SER A 102 -15.12 -6.41 -1.95
CA SER A 102 -14.18 -5.33 -1.62
C SER A 102 -13.97 -4.38 -2.78
N ALA A 103 -14.15 -4.82 -4.03
CA ALA A 103 -14.12 -3.94 -5.19
C ALA A 103 -15.29 -2.94 -5.18
N SER A 104 -16.52 -3.38 -4.91
CA SER A 104 -17.68 -2.48 -4.80
C SER A 104 -17.55 -1.52 -3.61
N LEU A 105 -17.00 -1.97 -2.49
CA LEU A 105 -16.72 -1.12 -1.33
C LEU A 105 -15.63 -0.08 -1.65
N ALA A 106 -14.56 -0.46 -2.35
CA ALA A 106 -13.51 0.47 -2.76
C ALA A 106 -14.04 1.55 -3.72
N GLU A 107 -14.91 1.17 -4.67
CA GLU A 107 -15.58 2.12 -5.58
C GLU A 107 -16.48 3.10 -4.82
N ALA A 108 -17.29 2.59 -3.89
CA ALA A 108 -18.18 3.43 -3.07
C ALA A 108 -17.38 4.39 -2.18
N LEU A 109 -16.29 3.94 -1.55
CA LEU A 109 -15.39 4.81 -0.78
C LEU A 109 -14.77 5.91 -1.63
N LEU A 110 -14.38 5.60 -2.87
CA LEU A 110 -13.85 6.60 -3.78
C LEU A 110 -14.91 7.64 -4.17
N ARG A 111 -16.10 7.19 -4.54
CA ARG A 111 -17.18 8.07 -5.04
C ARG A 111 -17.81 8.92 -3.94
N GLU A 112 -18.10 8.33 -2.77
CA GLU A 112 -18.91 8.99 -1.73
C GLU A 112 -18.04 9.56 -0.60
N ALA A 113 -16.92 8.91 -0.25
CA ALA A 113 -16.03 9.36 0.81
C ALA A 113 -14.76 10.06 0.29
N HIS A 114 -14.51 10.03 -1.02
CA HIS A 114 -13.28 10.55 -1.64
C HIS A 114 -12.01 9.96 -1.03
N VAL A 115 -12.06 8.65 -0.74
CA VAL A 115 -10.92 7.88 -0.22
C VAL A 115 -10.58 6.78 -1.22
N ALA A 116 -9.38 6.86 -1.80
CA ALA A 116 -8.87 5.85 -2.72
C ALA A 116 -8.18 4.72 -1.94
N VAL A 117 -8.65 3.50 -2.13
CA VAL A 117 -8.06 2.26 -1.61
C VAL A 117 -7.97 1.23 -2.72
N THR A 118 -7.14 0.20 -2.55
CA THR A 118 -7.05 -0.88 -3.53
C THR A 118 -7.83 -2.09 -3.02
N PRO A 119 -8.78 -2.64 -3.80
CA PRO A 119 -9.51 -3.84 -3.39
C PRO A 119 -8.59 -5.07 -3.35
N GLY A 120 -8.88 -5.98 -2.44
CA GLY A 120 -8.10 -7.19 -2.21
C GLY A 120 -8.13 -8.17 -3.37
N GLU A 121 -9.16 -8.12 -4.22
CA GLU A 121 -9.26 -8.91 -5.45
C GLU A 121 -8.03 -8.71 -6.37
N ALA A 122 -7.40 -7.53 -6.35
CA ALA A 122 -6.16 -7.26 -7.08
C ALA A 122 -4.95 -8.09 -6.55
N PHE A 123 -5.10 -8.79 -5.43
CA PHE A 123 -4.07 -9.57 -4.73
C PHE A 123 -4.58 -10.98 -4.38
N ASP A 124 -5.58 -11.49 -5.10
CA ASP A 124 -6.24 -12.78 -4.82
C ASP A 124 -6.76 -12.92 -3.36
N ALA A 125 -7.15 -11.79 -2.76
CA ALA A 125 -7.64 -11.71 -1.38
C ALA A 125 -8.96 -10.95 -1.29
N PRO A 126 -10.07 -11.51 -1.81
CA PRO A 126 -11.39 -10.89 -1.71
C PRO A 126 -11.76 -10.68 -0.22
N GLY A 127 -12.52 -9.62 0.07
CA GLY A 127 -12.88 -9.26 1.44
C GLY A 127 -11.85 -8.39 2.15
N TYR A 128 -10.81 -7.96 1.44
CA TYR A 128 -9.78 -7.08 2.00
C TYR A 128 -9.67 -5.75 1.24
N LEU A 129 -9.14 -4.72 1.91
CA LEU A 129 -8.75 -3.45 1.31
C LEU A 129 -7.31 -3.12 1.66
N ARG A 130 -6.51 -2.74 0.65
CA ARG A 130 -5.17 -2.22 0.88
C ARG A 130 -5.20 -0.70 0.98
N LEU A 131 -4.73 -0.18 2.10
CA LEU A 131 -4.60 1.24 2.39
C LEU A 131 -3.13 1.64 2.50
N SER A 132 -2.71 2.67 1.75
CA SER A 132 -1.34 3.20 1.82
C SER A 132 -1.22 4.24 2.93
N TYR A 133 -0.13 4.19 3.72
CA TYR A 133 0.23 5.27 4.64
C TYR A 133 1.45 6.09 4.19
N ALA A 134 1.73 6.05 2.88
CA ALA A 134 2.78 6.89 2.27
C ALA A 134 2.30 8.33 2.02
N THR A 135 1.70 8.96 3.03
CA THR A 135 1.21 10.34 3.00
C THR A 135 1.35 10.99 4.38
N SER A 136 0.99 12.25 4.53
CA SER A 136 1.08 12.94 5.84
C SER A 136 0.09 12.36 6.86
N LEU A 137 0.41 12.52 8.15
CA LEU A 137 -0.44 12.03 9.24
C LEU A 137 -1.83 12.72 9.23
N GLU A 138 -1.87 13.99 8.84
CA GLU A 138 -3.11 14.77 8.70
C GLU A 138 -4.03 14.17 7.65
N ARG A 139 -3.50 13.83 6.47
CA ARG A 139 -4.27 13.18 5.40
C ARG A 139 -4.75 11.78 5.80
N LEU A 140 -3.93 11.04 6.54
CA LEU A 140 -4.34 9.75 7.09
C LEU A 140 -5.50 9.92 8.08
N ARG A 141 -5.42 10.92 8.95
CA ARG A 141 -6.50 11.24 9.89
C ARG A 141 -7.78 11.61 9.18
N GLU A 142 -7.69 12.46 8.17
CA GLU A 142 -8.83 12.84 7.32
C GLU A 142 -9.44 11.61 6.64
N GLY A 143 -8.62 10.74 6.04
CA GLY A 143 -9.07 9.51 5.40
C GLY A 143 -9.82 8.59 6.35
N VAL A 144 -9.30 8.35 7.55
CA VAL A 144 -9.98 7.54 8.59
C VAL A 144 -11.31 8.16 8.99
N THR A 145 -11.37 9.47 9.17
CA THR A 145 -12.62 10.17 9.50
C THR A 145 -13.68 9.99 8.42
N ARG A 146 -13.30 10.13 7.16
CA ARG A 146 -14.19 9.92 6.00
C ARG A 146 -14.68 8.47 5.90
N ILE A 147 -13.79 7.49 6.08
CA ILE A 147 -14.16 6.07 6.12
C ILE A 147 -15.16 5.82 7.26
N ARG A 148 -14.92 6.36 8.44
CA ARG A 148 -15.82 6.20 9.59
C ARG A 148 -17.21 6.71 9.29
N MET A 149 -17.33 7.93 8.76
CA MET A 149 -18.64 8.52 8.40
C MET A 149 -19.36 7.68 7.35
N PHE A 150 -18.63 7.16 6.36
CA PHE A 150 -19.17 6.28 5.33
C PHE A 150 -19.68 4.97 5.93
N VAL A 151 -18.90 4.30 6.77
CA VAL A 151 -19.29 3.04 7.43
C VAL A 151 -20.50 3.23 8.34
N GLN A 152 -20.58 4.35 9.07
CA GLN A 152 -21.76 4.67 9.87
C GLN A 152 -23.01 4.83 9.01
N LYS A 153 -22.89 5.51 7.85
CA LYS A 153 -24.02 5.65 6.91
C LYS A 153 -24.48 4.29 6.37
N LEU A 154 -23.55 3.39 6.02
CA LEU A 154 -23.90 2.03 5.58
C LEU A 154 -24.70 1.29 6.64
N LYS A 155 -24.24 1.26 7.89
CA LYS A 155 -24.92 0.58 8.99
C LYS A 155 -26.33 1.12 9.28
N ASN A 156 -26.57 2.41 9.04
CA ASN A 156 -27.88 3.03 9.24
C ASN A 156 -28.86 2.76 8.09
N ASN A 157 -28.35 2.38 6.90
CA ASN A 157 -29.19 2.06 5.73
C ASN A 157 -29.58 0.56 5.65
N ASP A 158 -28.85 -0.31 6.36
CA ASP A 158 -29.10 -1.75 6.43
C ASP A 158 -30.04 -2.17 7.60
N GLY A 159 -30.52 -1.21 8.39
CA GLY A 159 -31.48 -1.40 9.51
C GLY A 159 -32.85 -0.81 9.21
#